data_d13ae3bf7a200e1120f44888fde538c2
#
_entry.id   d13ae3bf7a200e1120f44888fde538c2
#
_cell.length_a   1.000
_cell.length_b   1.000
_cell.length_c   1.000
_cell.angle_alpha   90.00
_cell.angle_beta   90.00
_cell.angle_gamma   90.00
#
_symmetry.space_group_name_H-M   'P 1'
#
loop_
_entity.id
_entity.type
_entity.pdbx_description
1 polymer ?
#
loop_
_entity_poly.entity_id
_entity_poly.type
_entity_poly.pdbx_seq_one_letter_code
_entity_poly.pdbx_strand_id
1 'polypeptide(L)'
;MTAEQPRRVSAIRIVGMLVVLVNLILTIALITQVRDLQQRVASLPSDLASKRDVASLRPLQVRQILTKNCVECHSARRLGATVSMEPSEIQRTVERMQSHPGANIPAGEFERIAASLLVLRCARCHGEDTLNLMVLKTQPERIATIRRMAALPGSGVRPDQVSAIVEAFEKVWQ
;
A
#
# COMPACT_ATOMS: atom_id res chain seq x y z
N MET A 1 13.06 -70.29 33.87
CA MET A 1 13.16 -69.52 32.61
C MET A 1 11.96 -68.58 32.50
N THR A 2 12.20 -67.32 32.18
CA THR A 2 11.27 -66.25 31.82
C THR A 2 10.60 -65.45 32.93
N ALA A 3 11.23 -64.35 33.37
CA ALA A 3 10.59 -63.31 34.15
C ALA A 3 11.26 -61.96 33.93
N GLU A 4 11.27 -61.46 32.64
CA GLU A 4 11.93 -60.18 32.37
C GLU A 4 11.07 -59.21 31.47
N GLN A 5 9.72 -59.37 31.42
CA GLN A 5 8.86 -58.60 30.53
C GLN A 5 8.09 -57.41 31.15
N PRO A 6 7.99 -57.13 32.45
CA PRO A 6 7.19 -56.00 32.95
C PRO A 6 7.85 -54.64 32.91
N ARG A 7 9.20 -54.54 32.82
CA ARG A 7 9.89 -53.22 32.90
C ARG A 7 9.79 -52.34 31.63
N ARG A 8 9.69 -52.95 30.42
CA ARG A 8 9.62 -52.18 29.14
C ARG A 8 8.32 -51.43 28.96
N VAL A 9 7.19 -51.95 29.41
CA VAL A 9 5.88 -51.34 29.29
C VAL A 9 5.74 -50.06 30.13
N SER A 10 6.38 -50.03 31.31
CA SER A 10 6.43 -48.84 32.17
C SER A 10 7.22 -47.70 31.56
N ALA A 11 8.37 -47.97 30.93
CA ALA A 11 9.21 -46.93 30.29
C ALA A 11 8.51 -46.27 29.12
N ILE A 12 7.80 -46.99 28.26
CA ILE A 12 7.05 -46.46 27.13
C ILE A 12 5.92 -45.54 27.60
N ARG A 13 5.22 -45.88 28.66
CA ARG A 13 4.16 -45.05 29.25
C ARG A 13 4.70 -43.74 29.82
N ILE A 14 5.85 -43.76 30.46
CA ILE A 14 6.51 -42.57 31.01
C ILE A 14 6.96 -41.63 29.88
N VAL A 15 7.59 -42.17 28.84
CA VAL A 15 7.99 -41.37 27.66
C VAL A 15 6.80 -40.76 26.97
N GLY A 16 5.71 -41.52 26.74
CA GLY A 16 4.49 -40.99 26.16
C GLY A 16 3.87 -39.84 26.95
N MET A 17 3.86 -40.00 28.30
CA MET A 17 3.32 -38.96 29.19
C MET A 17 4.19 -37.70 29.20
N LEU A 18 5.51 -37.83 29.09
CA LEU A 18 6.45 -36.72 28.98
C LEU A 18 6.26 -35.95 27.66
N VAL A 19 6.09 -36.64 26.55
CA VAL A 19 5.84 -36.03 25.24
C VAL A 19 4.52 -35.22 25.23
N VAL A 20 3.46 -35.78 25.84
CA VAL A 20 2.17 -35.08 25.97
C VAL A 20 2.32 -33.80 26.81
N LEU A 21 3.05 -33.91 27.93
CA LEU A 21 3.28 -32.79 28.84
C LEU A 21 4.07 -31.66 28.17
N VAL A 22 5.13 -32.00 27.43
CA VAL A 22 5.93 -31.02 26.67
C VAL A 22 5.07 -30.32 25.59
N ASN A 23 4.27 -31.07 24.84
CA ASN A 23 3.37 -30.48 23.84
C ASN A 23 2.34 -29.55 24.48
N LEU A 24 1.79 -29.92 25.64
CA LEU A 24 0.86 -29.07 26.38
C LEU A 24 1.52 -27.75 26.82
N ILE A 25 2.71 -27.79 27.35
CA ILE A 25 3.48 -26.61 27.76
C ILE A 25 3.77 -25.71 26.57
N LEU A 26 4.21 -26.26 25.43
CA LEU A 26 4.46 -25.50 24.22
C LEU A 26 3.20 -24.85 23.69
N THR A 27 2.08 -25.55 23.73
CA THR A 27 0.78 -25.00 23.29
C THR A 27 0.33 -23.82 24.16
N ILE A 28 0.47 -23.96 25.49
CA ILE A 28 0.14 -22.88 26.44
C ILE A 28 1.07 -21.68 26.21
N ALA A 29 2.37 -21.90 25.99
CA ALA A 29 3.31 -20.82 25.69
C ALA A 29 2.98 -20.08 24.40
N LEU A 30 2.60 -20.79 23.35
CA LEU A 30 2.14 -20.18 22.09
C LEU A 30 0.85 -19.36 22.26
N ILE A 31 -0.12 -19.88 23.00
CA ILE A 31 -1.38 -19.17 23.28
C ILE A 31 -1.11 -17.87 24.06
N THR A 32 -0.19 -17.90 25.04
CA THR A 32 0.15 -16.69 25.81
C THR A 32 0.87 -15.65 24.96
N GLN A 33 1.77 -16.06 24.06
CA GLN A 33 2.42 -15.15 23.11
C GLN A 33 1.41 -14.51 22.14
N VAL A 34 0.48 -15.29 21.61
CA VAL A 34 -0.56 -14.76 20.71
C VAL A 34 -1.45 -13.75 21.42
N ARG A 35 -1.81 -14.02 22.69
CA ARG A 35 -2.58 -13.06 23.50
C ARG A 35 -1.82 -11.77 23.80
N ASP A 36 -0.52 -11.86 24.12
CA ASP A 36 0.31 -10.67 24.32
C ASP A 36 0.40 -9.81 23.05
N LEU A 37 0.59 -10.46 21.90
CA LEU A 37 0.57 -9.76 20.61
C LEU A 37 -0.78 -9.10 20.31
N GLN A 38 -1.89 -9.79 20.59
CA GLN A 38 -3.24 -9.22 20.43
C GLN A 38 -3.47 -8.01 21.34
N GLN A 39 -2.99 -8.06 22.58
CA GLN A 39 -3.08 -6.94 23.51
C GLN A 39 -2.22 -5.75 23.07
N ARG A 40 -1.01 -6.01 22.57
CA ARG A 40 -0.15 -4.96 21.99
C ARG A 40 -0.76 -4.31 20.76
N VAL A 41 -1.41 -5.08 19.90
CA VAL A 41 -2.16 -4.55 18.74
C VAL A 41 -3.37 -3.75 19.19
N ALA A 42 -4.09 -4.21 20.21
CA ALA A 42 -5.26 -3.50 20.75
C ALA A 42 -4.89 -2.21 21.51
N SER A 43 -3.67 -2.14 22.06
CA SER A 43 -3.17 -0.93 22.74
C SER A 43 -2.47 0.07 21.81
N LEU A 44 -2.40 -0.22 20.49
CA LEU A 44 -1.96 0.78 19.53
C LEU A 44 -2.90 2.00 19.60
N PRO A 45 -2.34 3.22 19.64
CA PRO A 45 -3.13 4.44 19.76
C PRO A 45 -4.26 4.46 18.72
N SER A 46 -5.46 4.82 19.16
CA SER A 46 -6.65 4.96 18.30
C SER A 46 -6.43 5.89 17.11
N ASP A 47 -5.46 6.79 17.21
CA ASP A 47 -4.93 7.61 16.12
C ASP A 47 -4.43 6.81 14.91
N LEU A 48 -3.80 5.66 15.12
CA LEU A 48 -3.34 4.80 14.03
C LEU A 48 -4.49 4.00 13.40
N ALA A 49 -5.49 3.62 14.18
CA ALA A 49 -6.72 3.00 13.68
C ALA A 49 -7.51 4.01 12.83
N SER A 50 -7.70 5.22 13.35
CA SER A 50 -8.37 6.32 12.61
C SER A 50 -7.65 6.69 11.32
N LYS A 51 -6.30 6.75 11.32
CA LYS A 51 -5.51 7.00 10.11
C LYS A 51 -5.59 5.84 9.11
N ARG A 52 -5.68 4.58 9.58
CA ARG A 52 -5.91 3.43 8.70
C ARG A 52 -7.29 3.45 8.07
N ASP A 53 -8.33 3.81 8.84
CA ASP A 53 -9.70 3.92 8.31
C ASP A 53 -9.82 5.03 7.28
N VAL A 54 -9.17 6.18 7.50
CA VAL A 54 -9.09 7.26 6.51
C VAL A 54 -8.29 6.84 5.27
N ALA A 55 -7.20 6.08 5.42
CA ALA A 55 -6.42 5.55 4.31
C ALA A 55 -7.20 4.49 3.52
N SER A 56 -7.98 3.64 4.18
CA SER A 56 -8.82 2.63 3.51
C SER A 56 -9.97 3.24 2.72
N LEU A 57 -10.45 4.41 3.09
CA LEU A 57 -11.51 5.15 2.37
C LEU A 57 -10.99 5.96 1.17
N ARG A 58 -9.68 6.21 1.07
CA ARG A 58 -9.08 7.05 0.01
C ARG A 58 -8.37 6.34 -1.16
N PRO A 59 -8.13 5.03 -1.16
CA PRO A 59 -7.32 4.36 -2.21
C PRO A 59 -7.91 4.47 -3.60
N LEU A 60 -9.19 4.73 -3.67
CA LEU A 60 -9.94 4.79 -4.94
C LEU A 60 -9.87 6.14 -5.65
N GLN A 61 -9.27 7.19 -5.06
CA GLN A 61 -9.39 8.53 -5.64
C GLN A 61 -8.71 8.64 -7.01
N VAL A 62 -7.46 8.17 -7.16
CA VAL A 62 -6.77 8.18 -8.47
C VAL A 62 -7.58 7.41 -9.50
N ARG A 63 -8.00 6.19 -9.15
CA ARG A 63 -8.81 5.34 -10.04
C ARG A 63 -10.16 5.99 -10.35
N GLN A 64 -10.86 6.51 -9.35
CA GLN A 64 -12.17 7.15 -9.53
C GLN A 64 -12.06 8.39 -10.43
N ILE A 65 -11.06 9.26 -10.18
CA ILE A 65 -10.83 10.45 -11.00
C ILE A 65 -10.58 10.06 -12.45
N LEU A 66 -9.70 9.09 -12.71
CA LEU A 66 -9.37 8.66 -14.06
C LEU A 66 -10.51 7.88 -14.72
N THR A 67 -11.25 7.06 -13.98
CA THR A 67 -12.42 6.34 -14.51
C THR A 67 -13.51 7.32 -14.93
N LYS A 68 -13.85 8.25 -14.05
CA LYS A 68 -14.90 9.25 -14.31
C LYS A 68 -14.58 10.16 -15.50
N ASN A 69 -13.31 10.57 -15.64
CA ASN A 69 -12.94 11.63 -16.56
C ASN A 69 -12.25 11.15 -17.86
N CYS A 70 -11.78 9.90 -17.90
CA CYS A 70 -10.93 9.43 -18.99
C CYS A 70 -11.38 8.12 -19.63
N VAL A 71 -11.88 7.16 -18.82
CA VAL A 71 -12.12 5.78 -19.30
C VAL A 71 -13.32 5.68 -20.24
N GLU A 72 -14.25 6.61 -20.21
CA GLU A 72 -15.35 6.66 -21.17
C GLU A 72 -14.88 6.80 -22.63
N CYS A 73 -13.76 7.53 -22.84
CA CYS A 73 -13.21 7.79 -24.18
C CYS A 73 -11.88 7.05 -24.43
N HIS A 74 -11.15 6.70 -23.38
CA HIS A 74 -9.81 6.10 -23.47
C HIS A 74 -9.73 4.73 -22.83
N SER A 75 -9.06 3.78 -23.49
CA SER A 75 -8.72 2.51 -22.86
C SER A 75 -7.67 2.69 -21.77
N ALA A 76 -7.66 1.79 -20.77
CA ALA A 76 -6.64 1.75 -19.72
C ALA A 76 -5.20 1.70 -20.27
N ARG A 77 -5.00 1.03 -21.42
CA ARG A 77 -3.70 0.99 -22.11
C ARG A 77 -3.22 2.38 -22.55
N ARG A 78 -4.15 3.23 -23.01
CA ARG A 78 -3.81 4.60 -23.43
C ARG A 78 -3.46 5.49 -22.25
N LEU A 79 -4.15 5.33 -21.13
CA LEU A 79 -3.78 6.00 -19.88
C LEU A 79 -2.42 5.51 -19.37
N GLY A 80 -2.13 4.22 -19.48
CA GLY A 80 -0.82 3.66 -19.16
C GLY A 80 0.35 4.28 -19.95
N ALA A 81 0.12 4.77 -21.15
CA ALA A 81 1.16 5.44 -21.94
C ALA A 81 1.57 6.80 -21.33
N THR A 82 0.72 7.44 -20.53
CA THR A 82 1.03 8.74 -19.90
C THR A 82 2.07 8.63 -18.78
N VAL A 83 2.34 7.44 -18.27
CA VAL A 83 3.28 7.25 -17.14
C VAL A 83 4.74 7.58 -17.47
N SER A 84 5.10 7.62 -18.77
CA SER A 84 6.43 8.03 -19.23
C SER A 84 6.52 9.52 -19.61
N MET A 85 5.40 10.24 -19.63
CA MET A 85 5.35 11.65 -20.00
C MET A 85 5.97 12.54 -18.92
N GLU A 86 6.55 13.66 -19.33
CA GLU A 86 6.97 14.71 -18.42
C GLU A 86 5.78 15.38 -17.72
N PRO A 87 5.93 15.87 -16.47
CA PRO A 87 4.84 16.56 -15.77
C PRO A 87 4.18 17.66 -16.59
N SER A 88 4.98 18.50 -17.28
CA SER A 88 4.49 19.56 -18.16
C SER A 88 3.77 19.04 -19.41
N GLU A 89 4.15 17.86 -19.89
CA GLU A 89 3.49 17.19 -21.01
C GLU A 89 2.15 16.61 -20.61
N ILE A 90 2.06 16.04 -19.39
CA ILE A 90 0.80 15.58 -18.80
C ILE A 90 -0.18 16.76 -18.71
N GLN A 91 0.25 17.90 -18.17
CA GLN A 91 -0.58 19.10 -18.06
C GLN A 91 -1.11 19.52 -19.43
N ARG A 92 -0.23 19.72 -20.41
CA ARG A 92 -0.63 20.08 -21.79
C ARG A 92 -1.56 19.07 -22.44
N THR A 93 -1.41 17.79 -22.10
CA THR A 93 -2.27 16.74 -22.62
C THR A 93 -3.67 16.81 -22.04
N VAL A 94 -3.80 17.03 -20.72
CA VAL A 94 -5.10 17.19 -20.06
C VAL A 94 -5.79 18.48 -20.53
N GLU A 95 -5.05 19.56 -20.72
CA GLU A 95 -5.55 20.83 -21.27
C GLU A 95 -6.13 20.65 -22.66
N ARG A 96 -5.43 19.94 -23.55
CA ARG A 96 -5.98 19.59 -24.88
C ARG A 96 -7.23 18.73 -24.79
N MET A 97 -7.28 17.78 -23.84
CA MET A 97 -8.48 16.96 -23.65
C MET A 97 -9.65 17.80 -23.14
N GLN A 98 -9.42 18.75 -22.23
CA GLN A 98 -10.44 19.66 -21.74
C GLN A 98 -11.02 20.53 -22.85
N SER A 99 -10.20 20.92 -23.81
CA SER A 99 -10.62 21.72 -24.99
C SER A 99 -11.26 20.88 -26.09
N HIS A 100 -11.25 19.55 -25.98
CA HIS A 100 -11.79 18.68 -27.02
C HIS A 100 -13.33 18.66 -27.00
N PRO A 101 -14.00 18.82 -28.15
CA PRO A 101 -15.45 18.70 -28.23
C PRO A 101 -15.91 17.32 -27.70
N GLY A 102 -16.84 17.31 -26.75
CA GLY A 102 -17.35 16.11 -26.12
C GLY A 102 -16.57 15.61 -24.88
N ALA A 103 -15.43 16.24 -24.55
CA ALA A 103 -14.80 15.99 -23.26
C ALA A 103 -15.56 16.76 -22.16
N ASN A 104 -16.06 16.06 -21.16
CA ASN A 104 -16.75 16.67 -20.03
C ASN A 104 -15.80 16.76 -18.82
N ILE A 105 -14.70 17.51 -18.98
CA ILE A 105 -13.73 17.74 -17.90
C ILE A 105 -14.02 19.11 -17.27
N PRO A 106 -14.54 19.15 -16.03
CA PRO A 106 -14.78 20.41 -15.35
C PRO A 106 -13.47 21.17 -15.10
N ALA A 107 -13.49 22.50 -15.21
CA ALA A 107 -12.30 23.34 -14.99
C ALA A 107 -11.62 23.08 -13.63
N GLY A 108 -12.40 22.86 -12.56
CA GLY A 108 -11.87 22.55 -11.24
C GLY A 108 -11.25 21.15 -11.08
N GLU A 109 -11.45 20.25 -12.04
CA GLU A 109 -10.89 18.87 -11.99
C GLU A 109 -9.57 18.76 -12.77
N PHE A 110 -9.20 19.77 -13.55
CA PHE A 110 -8.00 19.75 -14.39
C PHE A 110 -6.73 19.36 -13.63
N GLU A 111 -6.45 20.08 -12.54
CA GLU A 111 -5.24 19.84 -11.75
C GLU A 111 -5.26 18.47 -11.07
N ARG A 112 -6.43 18.02 -10.58
CA ARG A 112 -6.58 16.70 -9.96
C ARG A 112 -6.39 15.57 -10.96
N ILE A 113 -6.86 15.73 -12.19
CA ILE A 113 -6.65 14.75 -13.27
C ILE A 113 -5.18 14.68 -13.65
N ALA A 114 -4.52 15.82 -13.86
CA ALA A 114 -3.09 15.87 -14.17
C ALA A 114 -2.25 15.24 -13.03
N ALA A 115 -2.57 15.56 -11.78
CA ALA A 115 -1.94 14.98 -10.60
C ALA A 115 -2.18 13.45 -10.53
N SER A 116 -3.39 12.99 -10.81
CA SER A 116 -3.73 11.56 -10.83
C SER A 116 -2.93 10.78 -11.88
N LEU A 117 -2.73 11.34 -13.06
CA LEU A 117 -1.88 10.75 -14.10
C LEU A 117 -0.41 10.68 -13.67
N LEU A 118 0.07 11.70 -12.96
CA LEU A 118 1.43 11.72 -12.44
C LEU A 118 1.64 10.67 -11.33
N VAL A 119 0.67 10.53 -10.43
CA VAL A 119 0.70 9.50 -9.37
C VAL A 119 0.54 8.09 -9.96
N LEU A 120 -0.20 7.92 -11.06
CA LEU A 120 -0.34 6.62 -11.75
C LEU A 120 1.00 6.01 -12.15
N ARG A 121 2.04 6.84 -12.39
CA ARG A 121 3.41 6.39 -12.64
C ARG A 121 3.93 5.48 -11.53
N CYS A 122 3.62 5.80 -10.29
CA CYS A 122 4.06 5.05 -9.12
C CYS A 122 3.37 3.68 -9.03
N ALA A 123 2.15 3.56 -9.56
CA ALA A 123 1.37 2.33 -9.55
C ALA A 123 1.98 1.21 -10.42
N ARG A 124 2.97 1.51 -11.26
CA ARG A 124 3.69 0.47 -12.03
C ARG A 124 4.50 -0.48 -11.16
N CYS A 125 4.99 0.02 -10.04
CA CYS A 125 5.85 -0.74 -9.12
C CYS A 125 5.24 -0.90 -7.72
N HIS A 126 4.31 -0.02 -7.35
CA HIS A 126 3.71 0.02 -6.02
C HIS A 126 2.21 -0.30 -6.09
N GLY A 127 1.74 -1.14 -5.19
CA GLY A 127 0.31 -1.35 -4.98
C GLY A 127 -0.37 -0.10 -4.37
N GLU A 128 -1.70 -0.06 -4.47
CA GLU A 128 -2.51 1.04 -3.95
C GLU A 128 -2.25 1.32 -2.47
N ASP A 129 -2.07 0.29 -1.66
CA ASP A 129 -1.78 0.43 -0.22
C ASP A 129 -0.51 1.24 0.05
N THR A 130 0.55 1.01 -0.74
CA THR A 130 1.80 1.75 -0.63
C THR A 130 1.61 3.22 -1.00
N LEU A 131 0.83 3.50 -2.03
CA LEU A 131 0.52 4.87 -2.46
C LEU A 131 -0.33 5.60 -1.42
N ASN A 132 -1.26 4.90 -0.78
CA ASN A 132 -2.08 5.45 0.30
C ASN A 132 -1.25 5.84 1.52
N LEU A 133 -0.20 5.08 1.84
CA LEU A 133 0.72 5.45 2.91
C LEU A 133 1.43 6.78 2.67
N MET A 134 1.56 7.22 1.41
CA MET A 134 2.13 8.53 1.10
C MET A 134 1.27 9.69 1.57
N VAL A 135 -0.06 9.50 1.64
CA VAL A 135 -1.00 10.51 2.15
C VAL A 135 -0.80 10.79 3.63
N LEU A 136 -0.46 9.74 4.39
CA LEU A 136 -0.25 9.81 5.83
C LEU A 136 1.07 10.49 6.22
N LYS A 137 1.97 10.66 5.26
CA LYS A 137 3.27 11.31 5.48
C LYS A 137 3.14 12.82 5.48
N THR A 138 3.93 13.48 6.29
CA THR A 138 4.15 14.92 6.19
C THR A 138 4.85 15.26 4.87
N GLN A 139 4.77 16.51 4.46
CA GLN A 139 5.43 16.96 3.22
C GLN A 139 6.95 16.66 3.21
N PRO A 140 7.72 16.94 4.28
CA PRO A 140 9.15 16.56 4.33
C PRO A 140 9.40 15.06 4.16
N GLU A 141 8.56 14.22 4.77
CA GLU A 141 8.67 12.76 4.65
C GLU A 141 8.35 12.28 3.23
N ARG A 142 7.35 12.88 2.57
CA ARG A 142 7.06 12.63 1.15
C ARG A 142 8.24 12.98 0.26
N ILE A 143 8.80 14.17 0.45
CA ILE A 143 10.01 14.62 -0.27
C ILE A 143 11.15 13.60 -0.09
N ALA A 144 11.45 13.22 1.15
CA ALA A 144 12.52 12.27 1.45
C ALA A 144 12.25 10.90 0.81
N THR A 145 11.00 10.44 0.82
CA THR A 145 10.61 9.16 0.22
C THR A 145 10.76 9.19 -1.31
N ILE A 146 10.28 10.24 -1.98
CA ILE A 146 10.34 10.35 -3.45
C ILE A 146 11.78 10.59 -3.91
N ARG A 147 12.60 11.32 -3.16
CA ARG A 147 14.05 11.44 -3.42
C ARG A 147 14.76 10.09 -3.38
N ARG A 148 14.44 9.23 -2.42
CA ARG A 148 14.99 7.87 -2.39
C ARG A 148 14.56 7.05 -3.60
N MET A 149 13.31 7.20 -4.05
CA MET A 149 12.87 6.55 -5.29
C MET A 149 13.63 7.09 -6.51
N ALA A 150 13.83 8.41 -6.60
CA ALA A 150 14.60 9.03 -7.69
C ALA A 150 16.06 8.54 -7.74
N ALA A 151 16.64 8.14 -6.61
CA ALA A 151 17.98 7.60 -6.54
C ALA A 151 18.09 6.12 -6.97
N LEU A 152 16.95 5.41 -7.12
CA LEU A 152 16.95 4.00 -7.51
C LEU A 152 17.07 3.85 -9.03
N PRO A 153 17.96 2.98 -9.54
CA PRO A 153 18.03 2.65 -10.95
C PRO A 153 16.68 2.13 -11.46
N GLY A 154 16.23 2.62 -12.59
CA GLY A 154 14.99 2.16 -13.22
C GLY A 154 13.68 2.68 -12.57
N SER A 155 13.75 3.53 -11.56
CA SER A 155 12.55 4.12 -10.93
C SER A 155 11.70 4.95 -11.89
N GLY A 156 12.30 5.50 -12.95
CA GLY A 156 11.65 6.43 -13.89
C GLY A 156 11.32 7.80 -13.27
N VAL A 157 11.82 8.08 -12.06
CA VAL A 157 11.67 9.37 -11.36
C VAL A 157 13.00 10.11 -11.44
N ARG A 158 13.00 11.33 -11.98
CA ARG A 158 14.19 12.18 -12.00
C ARG A 158 14.21 13.11 -10.78
N PRO A 159 15.40 13.54 -10.32
CA PRO A 159 15.52 14.44 -9.17
C PRO A 159 14.76 15.76 -9.32
N ASP A 160 14.70 16.30 -10.53
CA ASP A 160 13.98 17.55 -10.84
C ASP A 160 12.44 17.40 -10.82
N GLN A 161 11.91 16.17 -10.88
CA GLN A 161 10.48 15.88 -10.81
C GLN A 161 9.96 15.69 -9.40
N VAL A 162 10.83 15.61 -8.39
CA VAL A 162 10.44 15.29 -7.00
C VAL A 162 9.37 16.24 -6.48
N SER A 163 9.55 17.55 -6.67
CA SER A 163 8.59 18.56 -6.18
C SER A 163 7.22 18.41 -6.84
N ALA A 164 7.18 18.22 -8.16
CA ALA A 164 5.94 18.03 -8.91
C ALA A 164 5.19 16.76 -8.47
N ILE A 165 5.91 15.68 -8.17
CA ILE A 165 5.30 14.43 -7.70
C ILE A 165 4.75 14.60 -6.27
N VAL A 166 5.47 15.30 -5.38
CA VAL A 166 4.99 15.60 -4.01
C VAL A 166 3.70 16.41 -4.07
N GLU A 167 3.67 17.46 -4.89
CA GLU A 167 2.51 18.31 -5.10
C GLU A 167 1.32 17.51 -5.69
N ALA A 168 1.58 16.60 -6.62
CA ALA A 168 0.56 15.73 -7.18
C ALA A 168 -0.11 14.86 -6.12
N PHE A 169 0.65 14.30 -5.16
CA PHE A 169 0.07 13.58 -4.03
C PHE A 169 -0.83 14.48 -3.17
N GLU A 170 -0.52 15.74 -3.00
CA GLU A 170 -1.36 16.68 -2.26
C GLU A 170 -2.68 16.97 -3.02
N LYS A 171 -2.59 17.27 -4.31
CA LYS A 171 -3.76 17.60 -5.14
C LYS A 171 -4.75 16.45 -5.32
N VAL A 172 -4.28 15.22 -5.39
CA VAL A 172 -5.17 14.04 -5.55
C VAL A 172 -5.99 13.79 -4.30
N TRP A 173 -5.45 14.10 -3.11
CA TRP A 173 -6.11 13.77 -1.83
C TRP A 173 -6.71 14.99 -1.10
N GLN A 174 -6.73 16.16 -1.70
CA GLN A 174 -7.56 17.30 -1.28
C GLN A 174 -9.01 17.11 -1.73
#